data_2599ae73094f979cea5d09a672ba9cab
#
_entry.id   2599ae73094f979cea5d09a672ba9cab
#
_cell.length_a   1.000
_cell.length_b   1.000
_cell.length_c   1.000
_cell.angle_alpha   90.00
_cell.angle_beta   90.00
_cell.angle_gamma   90.00
#
_symmetry.space_group_name_H-M   'P 1'
#
loop_
_entity.id
_entity.type
_entity.pdbx_description
1 polymer ?
#
loop_
_entity_poly.entity_id
_entity_poly.type
_entity_poly.pdbx_seq_one_letter_code
_entity_poly.pdbx_strand_id
1 'polypeptide(L)'
;MTPPGDVRPAFEANIRLLREIINQQFGDKCGEYMFPDDQIVLMNKIPALDRMDEIIVDGEVIGTLRYDIGRGWKLLLRLSGARRIQEKVTRGYVLADDGAINAIASNRLNLMVPGVLEIGDNIRPGDEVIVLTSKHKAIATGSARMSKDEMCRATKGLAVKSRWTGEPTEHIHKASPHTWKDVIRANSDVISRRVAEAVQFIRDVKVKYDLPAVVSFSGGKDSLATLLLCLDAGYHFPILFLDTGLEFPETVNHVIDVATRHNLELIVEKAPEGAFFDNMSLFGPPGRDYRWCCKTNKLGPTVKMILGHFPNGVLSFIGQRRYESEQRSSKPKVWNNPWTPGQVGASPIQDWTALHVWLYIFSKGESHNIWYDRGLDRIGCYLCPASDLAELRLVESSCQMFDRWNEYLEVYAKSKGLSDKWLELALWRWKKVPASVRDEIKKLGFEEDIIAIGDAGAEGGNGRGTGLVLHMQNGFSPCIQGYTIEGAFSRSLDIDRVSNVLTIIGAVESNDEEGWCLIDGLRVFKEGVLIARGSSPEDVRERVEKVRKAVVKAMECVGCGVCVARCDQGALSLQKDRIRVATSKCKHCGSCIEPCPAISFGDSAFEF
;
A
#
# COMPACT_ATOMS: atom_id res chain seq x y z
N MET A 1 8.47 13.74 18.72
CA MET A 1 7.66 12.89 17.82
C MET A 1 7.27 13.70 16.60
N THR A 2 7.44 13.13 15.42
CA THR A 2 7.13 13.79 14.14
C THR A 2 5.62 13.71 13.84
N PRO A 3 4.94 14.83 13.55
CA PRO A 3 3.53 14.81 13.16
C PRO A 3 3.34 14.10 11.79
N PRO A 4 2.15 13.53 11.51
CA PRO A 4 0.89 13.61 12.28
C PRO A 4 0.81 12.70 13.50
N GLY A 5 1.75 11.81 13.75
CA GLY A 5 1.82 10.95 14.92
C GLY A 5 0.66 9.95 15.02
N ASP A 6 0.89 8.73 14.52
CA ASP A 6 -0.03 7.59 14.66
C ASP A 6 0.67 6.44 15.37
N VAL A 7 0.94 6.65 16.64
CA VAL A 7 1.74 5.78 17.52
C VAL A 7 1.03 4.44 17.73
N ARG A 8 1.79 3.35 17.65
CA ARG A 8 1.34 1.99 17.90
C ARG A 8 2.28 1.23 18.84
N PRO A 9 1.83 0.15 19.49
CA PRO A 9 2.71 -0.78 20.18
C PRO A 9 3.77 -1.37 19.25
N ALA A 10 4.97 -1.61 19.77
CA ALA A 10 5.90 -2.55 19.19
C ALA A 10 5.54 -3.95 19.68
N PHE A 11 5.30 -4.87 18.77
CA PHE A 11 5.03 -6.27 19.08
C PHE A 11 6.32 -7.09 19.13
N GLU A 12 6.22 -8.36 19.54
CA GLU A 12 7.37 -9.23 19.78
C GLU A 12 8.40 -9.24 18.66
N ALA A 13 7.96 -9.42 17.41
CA ALA A 13 8.88 -9.41 16.26
C ALA A 13 9.56 -8.05 16.05
N ASN A 14 8.86 -6.93 16.36
CA ASN A 14 9.46 -5.61 16.27
C ASN A 14 10.56 -5.43 17.32
N ILE A 15 10.32 -5.87 18.55
CA ILE A 15 11.30 -5.79 19.64
C ILE A 15 12.52 -6.65 19.34
N ARG A 16 12.30 -7.87 18.85
CA ARG A 16 13.38 -8.78 18.42
C ARG A 16 14.25 -8.14 17.33
N LEU A 17 13.63 -7.61 16.28
CA LEU A 17 14.32 -6.91 15.21
C LEU A 17 15.15 -5.71 15.72
N LEU A 18 14.58 -4.91 16.62
CA LEU A 18 15.27 -3.77 17.22
C LEU A 18 16.49 -4.22 18.02
N ARG A 19 16.38 -5.28 18.83
CA ARG A 19 17.49 -5.87 19.59
C ARG A 19 18.60 -6.39 18.66
N GLU A 20 18.24 -7.12 17.63
CA GLU A 20 19.19 -7.65 16.65
C GLU A 20 19.97 -6.54 15.96
N ILE A 21 19.30 -5.49 15.48
CA ILE A 21 19.95 -4.36 14.83
C ILE A 21 20.91 -3.64 15.78
N ILE A 22 20.50 -3.38 17.02
CA ILE A 22 21.35 -2.74 18.03
C ILE A 22 22.55 -3.61 18.36
N ASN A 23 22.37 -4.92 18.52
CA ASN A 23 23.46 -5.84 18.76
C ASN A 23 24.45 -5.86 17.59
N GLN A 24 23.97 -5.84 16.36
CA GLN A 24 24.83 -5.77 15.19
C GLN A 24 25.60 -4.43 15.11
N GLN A 25 24.95 -3.32 15.41
CA GLN A 25 25.56 -1.99 15.30
C GLN A 25 26.53 -1.65 16.45
N PHE A 26 26.21 -2.01 17.69
CA PHE A 26 26.90 -1.49 18.86
C PHE A 26 27.51 -2.53 19.80
N GLY A 27 27.24 -3.82 19.58
CA GLY A 27 27.81 -4.92 20.35
C GLY A 27 26.76 -5.77 21.05
N ASP A 28 27.18 -6.98 21.38
CA ASP A 28 26.30 -8.01 21.92
C ASP A 28 25.64 -7.56 23.23
N LYS A 29 24.36 -7.89 23.39
CA LYS A 29 23.50 -7.52 24.54
C LYS A 29 23.15 -6.04 24.64
N CYS A 30 23.62 -5.17 23.76
CA CYS A 30 23.19 -3.76 23.73
C CYS A 30 21.68 -3.64 23.45
N GLY A 31 21.13 -4.53 22.61
CA GLY A 31 19.71 -4.56 22.27
C GLY A 31 18.83 -4.90 23.47
N GLU A 32 19.18 -5.92 24.24
CA GLU A 32 18.46 -6.33 25.45
C GLU A 32 18.56 -5.25 26.54
N TYR A 33 19.68 -4.55 26.58
CA TYR A 33 19.88 -3.43 27.50
C TYR A 33 19.03 -2.22 27.14
N MET A 34 18.89 -1.94 25.82
CA MET A 34 18.07 -0.84 25.31
C MET A 34 16.58 -1.12 25.43
N PHE A 35 16.18 -2.37 25.23
CA PHE A 35 14.79 -2.84 25.18
C PHE A 35 14.62 -4.07 26.11
N PRO A 36 14.63 -3.92 27.45
CA PRO A 36 14.36 -5.02 28.36
C PRO A 36 12.92 -5.53 28.21
N ASP A 37 12.64 -6.76 28.65
CA ASP A 37 11.35 -7.44 28.45
C ASP A 37 10.18 -6.77 29.17
N ASP A 38 10.47 -6.06 30.25
CA ASP A 38 9.49 -5.37 31.10
C ASP A 38 9.18 -3.93 30.65
N GLN A 39 9.67 -3.53 29.48
CA GLN A 39 9.53 -2.17 28.99
C GLN A 39 8.57 -2.09 27.81
N ILE A 40 7.63 -1.13 27.86
CA ILE A 40 6.75 -0.82 26.73
C ILE A 40 7.51 0.01 25.70
N VAL A 41 7.57 -0.52 24.49
CA VAL A 41 8.14 0.15 23.31
C VAL A 41 7.00 0.55 22.39
N LEU A 42 7.02 1.80 21.92
CA LEU A 42 6.08 2.32 20.97
C LEU A 42 6.80 2.71 19.66
N MET A 43 6.09 2.66 18.57
CA MET A 43 6.57 3.01 17.24
C MET A 43 5.65 4.05 16.61
N ASN A 44 6.24 5.09 16.00
CA ASN A 44 5.54 6.13 15.27
C ASN A 44 6.01 6.13 13.82
N LYS A 45 5.15 5.65 12.91
CA LYS A 45 5.47 5.64 11.47
C LYS A 45 5.56 7.05 10.93
N ILE A 46 6.65 7.35 10.23
CA ILE A 46 6.90 8.65 9.62
C ILE A 46 7.08 8.50 8.10
N PRO A 47 6.76 9.55 7.31
CA PRO A 47 6.91 9.51 5.86
C PRO A 47 8.36 9.27 5.43
N ALA A 48 8.58 8.28 4.57
CA ALA A 48 9.87 7.95 3.99
C ALA A 48 9.68 7.23 2.63
N LEU A 49 10.76 6.91 1.95
CA LEU A 49 10.74 6.13 0.70
C LEU A 49 10.27 4.70 0.94
N ASP A 50 10.69 4.12 2.05
CA ASP A 50 10.23 2.82 2.55
C ASP A 50 9.97 2.93 4.05
N ARG A 51 10.00 1.84 4.78
CA ARG A 51 9.65 1.81 6.19
C ARG A 51 10.56 2.67 7.05
N MET A 52 9.96 3.58 7.83
CA MET A 52 10.65 4.37 8.83
C MET A 52 9.74 4.63 10.02
N ASP A 53 10.23 4.29 11.23
CA ASP A 53 9.52 4.46 12.49
C ASP A 53 10.41 5.17 13.53
N GLU A 54 9.90 6.19 14.20
CA GLU A 54 10.49 6.67 15.46
C GLU A 54 10.20 5.66 16.56
N ILE A 55 11.22 5.31 17.32
CA ILE A 55 11.13 4.38 18.45
C ILE A 55 11.02 5.18 19.73
N ILE A 56 9.97 4.92 20.50
CA ILE A 56 9.61 5.67 21.70
C ILE A 56 9.66 4.74 22.89
N VAL A 57 10.41 5.14 23.90
CA VAL A 57 10.56 4.43 25.18
C VAL A 57 10.52 5.46 26.31
N ASP A 58 9.75 5.21 27.36
CA ASP A 58 9.57 6.11 28.51
C ASP A 58 9.15 7.55 28.11
N GLY A 59 8.34 7.66 27.04
CA GLY A 59 7.88 8.95 26.52
C GLY A 59 8.91 9.71 25.67
N GLU A 60 10.10 9.17 25.45
CA GLU A 60 11.17 9.78 24.66
C GLU A 60 11.39 9.05 23.35
N VAL A 61 11.66 9.80 22.28
CA VAL A 61 12.12 9.23 21.02
C VAL A 61 13.60 8.90 21.16
N ILE A 62 13.95 7.62 21.22
CA ILE A 62 15.32 7.14 21.43
C ILE A 62 16.08 6.90 20.14
N GLY A 63 15.39 6.80 19.01
CA GLY A 63 15.99 6.57 17.70
C GLY A 63 14.94 6.49 16.60
N THR A 64 15.43 6.26 15.39
CA THR A 64 14.61 6.07 14.20
C THR A 64 15.04 4.78 13.51
N LEU A 65 14.16 3.79 13.48
CA LEU A 65 14.33 2.58 12.69
C LEU A 65 14.02 2.89 11.23
N ARG A 66 14.94 2.58 10.32
CA ARG A 66 14.81 2.85 8.89
C ARG A 66 15.19 1.63 8.07
N TYR A 67 14.42 1.37 7.02
CA TYR A 67 14.77 0.40 6.01
C TYR A 67 15.33 1.11 4.78
N ASP A 68 16.58 0.86 4.47
CA ASP A 68 17.26 1.39 3.29
C ASP A 68 17.18 0.36 2.15
N ILE A 69 16.56 0.74 1.04
CA ILE A 69 16.42 -0.13 -0.15
C ILE A 69 17.82 -0.60 -0.58
N GLY A 70 18.01 -1.90 -0.73
CA GLY A 70 19.30 -2.52 -1.10
C GLY A 70 20.33 -2.62 0.03
N ARG A 71 20.05 -2.10 1.23
CA ARG A 71 20.97 -2.16 2.38
C ARG A 71 20.36 -2.79 3.64
N GLY A 72 19.02 -2.85 3.71
CA GLY A 72 18.30 -3.42 4.85
C GLY A 72 18.08 -2.44 6.00
N TRP A 73 17.85 -3.00 7.19
CA TRP A 73 17.49 -2.25 8.38
C TRP A 73 18.66 -1.54 9.04
N LYS A 74 18.39 -0.34 9.58
CA LYS A 74 19.32 0.46 10.36
C LYS A 74 18.57 1.25 11.43
N LEU A 75 19.15 1.33 12.64
CA LEU A 75 18.65 2.19 13.70
C LEU A 75 19.56 3.42 13.84
N LEU A 76 18.97 4.60 13.67
CA LEU A 76 19.63 5.89 13.84
C LEU A 76 19.32 6.38 15.26
N LEU A 77 20.31 6.39 16.12
CA LEU A 77 20.10 6.75 17.52
C LEU A 77 19.92 8.27 17.72
N ARG A 78 19.02 8.64 18.60
CA ARG A 78 19.07 9.92 19.29
C ARG A 78 20.03 9.82 20.48
N LEU A 79 20.42 10.97 21.04
CA LEU A 79 21.36 10.97 22.16
C LEU A 79 20.80 10.26 23.40
N SER A 80 19.49 10.36 23.63
CA SER A 80 18.80 9.61 24.69
C SER A 80 18.92 8.08 24.52
N GLY A 81 18.83 7.59 23.28
CA GLY A 81 19.07 6.18 22.98
C GLY A 81 20.51 5.75 23.20
N ALA A 82 21.47 6.56 22.73
CA ALA A 82 22.90 6.28 22.95
C ALA A 82 23.27 6.22 24.44
N ARG A 83 22.71 7.09 25.25
CA ARG A 83 22.93 7.11 26.71
C ARG A 83 22.45 5.84 27.41
N ARG A 84 21.42 5.17 26.88
CA ARG A 84 20.92 3.91 27.45
C ARG A 84 21.94 2.78 27.38
N ILE A 85 22.79 2.78 26.35
CA ILE A 85 23.77 1.71 26.09
C ILE A 85 25.23 2.16 26.21
N GLN A 86 25.49 3.43 26.53
CA GLN A 86 26.83 4.04 26.49
C GLN A 86 27.93 3.24 27.23
N GLU A 87 27.58 2.51 28.29
CA GLU A 87 28.49 1.70 29.08
C GLU A 87 28.63 0.25 28.58
N LYS A 88 27.86 -0.15 27.58
CA LYS A 88 27.78 -1.51 27.05
C LYS A 88 28.30 -1.65 25.63
N VAL A 89 28.50 -0.52 24.94
CA VAL A 89 28.97 -0.54 23.54
C VAL A 89 30.37 -1.12 23.43
N THR A 90 30.55 -2.04 22.49
CA THR A 90 31.85 -2.67 22.17
C THR A 90 32.31 -2.39 20.75
N ARG A 91 31.41 -1.86 19.91
CA ARG A 91 31.67 -1.44 18.52
C ARG A 91 30.79 -0.26 18.16
N GLY A 92 31.01 0.36 16.99
CA GLY A 92 30.19 1.48 16.52
C GLY A 92 30.32 2.74 17.40
N TYR A 93 31.46 2.92 18.08
CA TYR A 93 31.74 4.09 18.88
C TYR A 93 33.08 4.74 18.50
N VAL A 94 33.21 6.02 18.85
CA VAL A 94 34.45 6.78 18.75
C VAL A 94 34.62 7.58 20.03
N LEU A 95 35.77 7.41 20.73
CA LEU A 95 36.10 8.24 21.89
C LEU A 95 36.69 9.58 21.42
N ALA A 96 36.14 10.65 21.96
CA ALA A 96 36.65 12.01 21.73
C ALA A 96 37.61 12.43 22.85
N ASP A 97 38.62 13.19 22.51
CA ASP A 97 39.52 13.83 23.49
C ASP A 97 38.80 14.97 24.25
N ASP A 98 39.38 15.36 25.39
CA ASP A 98 38.79 16.39 26.25
C ASP A 98 38.69 17.76 25.55
N GLY A 99 39.56 18.06 24.58
CA GLY A 99 39.52 19.28 23.79
C GLY A 99 38.35 19.31 22.81
N ALA A 100 37.95 18.16 22.26
CA ALA A 100 36.82 18.04 21.35
C ALA A 100 35.48 18.02 22.05
N ILE A 101 35.40 17.62 23.34
CA ILE A 101 34.12 17.41 24.06
C ILE A 101 33.28 18.70 24.05
N ASN A 102 33.84 19.84 24.47
CA ASN A 102 33.11 21.11 24.51
C ASN A 102 32.68 21.60 23.13
N ALA A 103 33.52 21.40 22.10
CA ALA A 103 33.20 21.73 20.72
C ALA A 103 32.00 20.93 20.21
N ILE A 104 31.89 19.63 20.55
CA ILE A 104 30.80 18.74 20.11
C ILE A 104 29.55 18.96 20.97
N ALA A 105 29.69 18.90 22.28
CA ALA A 105 28.56 18.87 23.21
C ALA A 105 27.82 20.23 23.25
N SER A 106 28.54 21.32 23.46
CA SER A 106 27.97 22.67 23.61
C SER A 106 27.82 23.41 22.28
N ASN A 107 28.83 23.34 21.38
CA ASN A 107 28.82 24.08 20.12
C ASN A 107 28.26 23.30 18.92
N ARG A 108 27.82 22.04 19.14
CA ARG A 108 27.19 21.18 18.14
C ARG A 108 28.06 20.92 16.90
N LEU A 109 29.37 20.90 17.08
CA LEU A 109 30.30 20.64 15.97
C LEU A 109 30.47 19.15 15.70
N ASN A 110 31.06 18.87 14.55
CA ASN A 110 31.40 17.50 14.16
C ASN A 110 32.73 17.08 14.82
N LEU A 111 32.91 15.76 14.99
CA LEU A 111 34.19 15.22 15.44
C LEU A 111 35.17 15.18 14.28
N MET A 112 36.29 15.86 14.44
CA MET A 112 37.41 15.85 13.50
C MET A 112 38.46 14.83 13.93
N VAL A 113 39.23 14.27 12.98
CA VAL A 113 40.28 13.27 13.25
C VAL A 113 41.24 13.64 14.38
N PRO A 114 41.75 14.88 14.49
CA PRO A 114 42.64 15.27 15.60
C PRO A 114 42.02 15.12 17.00
N GLY A 115 40.70 15.13 17.11
CA GLY A 115 39.98 14.96 18.37
C GLY A 115 39.57 13.51 18.68
N VAL A 116 40.08 12.54 17.92
CA VAL A 116 39.76 11.11 18.11
C VAL A 116 40.82 10.46 18.99
N LEU A 117 40.39 9.86 20.12
CA LEU A 117 41.27 9.08 21.02
C LEU A 117 41.28 7.59 20.68
N GLU A 118 40.14 7.02 20.46
CA GLU A 118 39.95 5.57 20.25
C GLU A 118 38.79 5.34 19.28
N ILE A 119 38.87 4.26 18.53
CA ILE A 119 37.86 3.91 17.52
C ILE A 119 37.46 2.46 17.70
N GLY A 120 36.16 2.25 17.91
CA GLY A 120 35.58 0.89 17.96
C GLY A 120 35.78 0.11 16.67
N ASP A 121 35.61 -1.20 16.75
CA ASP A 121 35.85 -2.07 15.60
C ASP A 121 34.76 -1.93 14.50
N ASN A 122 35.16 -2.32 13.26
CA ASN A 122 34.28 -2.49 12.10
C ASN A 122 33.52 -1.22 11.63
N ILE A 123 34.02 -0.02 11.91
CA ILE A 123 33.39 1.21 11.41
C ILE A 123 33.71 1.40 9.93
N ARG A 124 32.66 1.67 9.14
CA ARG A 124 32.73 2.01 7.71
C ARG A 124 32.09 3.37 7.46
N PRO A 125 32.44 4.07 6.38
CA PRO A 125 31.78 5.33 6.00
C PRO A 125 30.26 5.13 5.85
N GLY A 126 29.47 5.98 6.52
CA GLY A 126 28.01 5.91 6.55
C GLY A 126 27.42 5.13 7.71
N ASP A 127 28.24 4.39 8.49
CA ASP A 127 27.74 3.69 9.69
C ASP A 127 27.29 4.66 10.76
N GLU A 128 26.28 4.25 11.54
CA GLU A 128 25.85 4.96 12.74
C GLU A 128 26.88 4.75 13.85
N VAL A 129 27.29 5.82 14.47
CA VAL A 129 28.29 5.78 15.56
C VAL A 129 27.86 6.65 16.73
N ILE A 130 28.28 6.23 17.93
CA ILE A 130 28.17 7.00 19.16
C ILE A 130 29.51 7.64 19.47
N VAL A 131 29.54 8.95 19.67
CA VAL A 131 30.72 9.66 20.15
C VAL A 131 30.67 9.71 21.67
N LEU A 132 31.69 9.15 22.31
CA LEU A 132 31.81 9.02 23.76
C LEU A 132 32.98 9.87 24.28
N THR A 133 32.89 10.28 25.51
CA THR A 133 34.06 10.82 26.28
C THR A 133 34.97 9.68 26.72
N SER A 134 36.18 10.00 27.22
CA SER A 134 37.09 9.06 27.84
C SER A 134 36.48 8.29 29.04
N LYS A 135 35.39 8.82 29.65
CA LYS A 135 34.60 8.17 30.71
C LYS A 135 33.38 7.39 30.15
N HIS A 136 33.37 7.08 28.86
CA HIS A 136 32.27 6.39 28.19
C HIS A 136 30.89 7.05 28.35
N LYS A 137 30.83 8.40 28.37
CA LYS A 137 29.57 9.15 28.38
C LYS A 137 29.26 9.66 26.97
N ALA A 138 28.06 9.38 26.47
CA ALA A 138 27.64 9.78 25.14
C ALA A 138 27.43 11.30 25.04
N ILE A 139 28.11 11.91 24.07
CA ILE A 139 28.04 13.34 23.75
C ILE A 139 27.47 13.62 22.35
N ALA A 140 27.55 12.65 21.45
CA ALA A 140 26.91 12.77 20.14
C ALA A 140 26.53 11.40 19.56
N THR A 141 25.60 11.43 18.62
CA THR A 141 25.33 10.35 17.65
C THR A 141 25.40 10.91 16.25
N GLY A 142 25.79 10.08 15.29
CA GLY A 142 25.92 10.52 13.92
C GLY A 142 26.44 9.44 12.99
N SER A 143 26.95 9.86 11.83
CA SER A 143 27.49 8.93 10.85
C SER A 143 29.00 9.06 10.69
N ALA A 144 29.72 7.95 10.69
CA ALA A 144 31.12 7.91 10.33
C ALA A 144 31.34 8.42 8.91
N ARG A 145 32.38 9.21 8.69
CA ARG A 145 32.78 9.71 7.38
C ARG A 145 34.03 9.04 6.85
N MET A 146 34.70 8.35 7.70
CA MET A 146 35.92 7.58 7.42
C MET A 146 35.77 6.21 8.08
N SER A 147 36.42 5.21 7.51
CA SER A 147 36.61 3.90 8.15
C SER A 147 37.56 4.00 9.34
N LYS A 148 37.60 2.97 10.20
CA LYS A 148 38.59 2.87 11.27
C LYS A 148 40.01 3.07 10.76
N ASP A 149 40.39 2.34 9.70
CA ASP A 149 41.74 2.43 9.12
C ASP A 149 42.08 3.80 8.58
N GLU A 150 41.12 4.48 7.92
CA GLU A 150 41.32 5.84 7.43
C GLU A 150 41.49 6.82 8.58
N MET A 151 40.67 6.74 9.63
CA MET A 151 40.78 7.60 10.81
C MET A 151 42.15 7.41 11.51
N CYS A 152 42.66 6.17 11.62
CA CYS A 152 43.96 5.86 12.22
C CYS A 152 45.15 6.42 11.43
N ARG A 153 45.02 6.51 10.11
CA ARG A 153 46.13 7.01 9.24
C ARG A 153 46.09 8.52 8.99
N ALA A 154 44.92 9.13 9.10
CA ALA A 154 44.75 10.54 8.79
C ALA A 154 45.22 11.44 9.95
N THR A 155 45.78 12.60 9.58
CA THR A 155 46.11 13.65 10.54
C THR A 155 45.09 14.77 10.59
N LYS A 156 44.17 14.80 9.63
CA LYS A 156 43.07 15.77 9.49
C LYS A 156 41.92 15.17 8.75
N GLY A 157 40.74 15.73 8.90
CA GLY A 157 39.54 15.32 8.19
C GLY A 157 38.34 15.18 9.12
N LEU A 158 37.17 14.94 8.54
CA LEU A 158 35.91 14.74 9.26
C LEU A 158 35.76 13.27 9.63
N ALA A 159 35.93 12.94 10.89
CA ALA A 159 35.74 11.56 11.40
C ALA A 159 34.26 11.19 11.52
N VAL A 160 33.48 11.99 12.27
CA VAL A 160 32.05 11.76 12.47
C VAL A 160 31.26 13.03 12.19
N LYS A 161 30.23 12.90 11.33
CA LYS A 161 29.22 13.95 11.16
C LYS A 161 28.17 13.79 12.24
N SER A 162 28.20 14.66 13.25
CA SER A 162 27.26 14.66 14.35
C SER A 162 25.85 15.02 13.89
N ARG A 163 24.86 14.31 14.42
CA ARG A 163 23.43 14.55 14.17
C ARG A 163 22.73 15.06 15.42
N TRP A 164 22.96 14.42 16.54
CA TRP A 164 22.47 14.80 17.87
C TRP A 164 23.64 14.96 18.81
N THR A 165 23.67 16.07 19.53
CA THR A 165 24.76 16.39 20.46
C THR A 165 24.20 16.87 21.78
N GLY A 166 24.98 16.79 22.85
CA GLY A 166 24.64 17.31 24.18
C GLY A 166 25.68 16.98 25.22
N GLU A 167 25.53 17.59 26.39
CA GLU A 167 26.46 17.41 27.51
C GLU A 167 26.53 15.94 27.98
N PRO A 168 27.69 15.48 28.42
CA PRO A 168 27.85 14.14 28.97
C PRO A 168 27.01 13.99 30.25
N THR A 169 26.11 13.03 30.26
CA THR A 169 25.24 12.77 31.42
C THR A 169 25.14 11.30 31.71
N GLU A 170 24.85 10.97 33.00
CA GLU A 170 24.46 9.64 33.40
C GLU A 170 23.06 9.32 32.80
N HIS A 171 22.87 8.10 32.40
CA HIS A 171 21.53 7.61 32.10
C HIS A 171 20.97 6.96 33.40
N ILE A 172 19.96 7.58 33.96
CA ILE A 172 19.22 6.99 35.07
C ILE A 172 18.09 6.18 34.43
N HIS A 173 18.21 4.86 34.47
CA HIS A 173 17.08 3.99 34.15
C HIS A 173 15.96 4.30 35.12
N LYS A 174 14.91 4.94 34.68
CA LYS A 174 13.66 5.04 35.42
C LYS A 174 12.96 3.69 35.30
N ALA A 175 13.48 2.70 36.00
CA ALA A 175 12.92 1.37 36.02
C ALA A 175 11.64 1.38 36.85
N SER A 176 10.54 1.68 36.24
CA SER A 176 9.25 1.23 36.74
C SER A 176 8.71 0.31 35.65
N PRO A 177 8.68 -1.00 35.84
CA PRO A 177 8.12 -1.91 34.85
C PRO A 177 6.66 -1.55 34.66
N HIS A 178 6.30 -1.25 33.41
CA HIS A 178 4.92 -0.95 33.04
C HIS A 178 4.37 -2.07 32.18
N THR A 179 3.20 -2.54 32.58
CA THR A 179 2.43 -3.47 31.76
C THR A 179 1.38 -2.72 30.94
N TRP A 180 0.86 -3.36 29.91
CA TRP A 180 -0.28 -2.80 29.17
C TRP A 180 -1.49 -2.57 30.09
N LYS A 181 -1.67 -3.36 31.15
CA LYS A 181 -2.73 -3.13 32.16
C LYS A 181 -2.54 -1.79 32.90
N ASP A 182 -1.30 -1.41 33.19
CA ASP A 182 -1.01 -0.13 33.84
C ASP A 182 -1.28 1.04 32.89
N VAL A 183 -0.90 0.90 31.61
CA VAL A 183 -1.19 1.91 30.58
C VAL A 183 -2.69 2.08 30.37
N ILE A 184 -3.46 0.98 30.27
CA ILE A 184 -4.92 1.03 30.17
C ILE A 184 -5.54 1.74 31.37
N ARG A 185 -5.10 1.40 32.59
CA ARG A 185 -5.59 2.05 33.81
C ARG A 185 -5.30 3.54 33.81
N ALA A 186 -4.08 3.94 33.44
CA ALA A 186 -3.67 5.34 33.37
C ALA A 186 -4.44 6.15 32.30
N ASN A 187 -4.99 5.49 31.30
CA ASN A 187 -5.73 6.11 30.19
C ASN A 187 -7.23 5.79 30.21
N SER A 188 -7.76 5.23 31.29
CA SER A 188 -9.15 4.76 31.41
C SER A 188 -10.18 5.83 31.05
N ASP A 189 -9.99 7.07 31.50
CA ASP A 189 -10.91 8.18 31.24
C ASP A 189 -10.94 8.57 29.77
N VAL A 190 -9.76 8.57 29.12
CA VAL A 190 -9.66 8.87 27.68
C VAL A 190 -10.33 7.77 26.88
N ILE A 191 -10.06 6.49 27.20
CA ILE A 191 -10.63 5.33 26.52
C ILE A 191 -12.17 5.36 26.68
N SER A 192 -12.65 5.51 27.91
CA SER A 192 -14.09 5.52 28.21
C SER A 192 -14.83 6.63 27.48
N ARG A 193 -14.28 7.84 27.44
CA ARG A 193 -14.84 8.95 26.70
C ARG A 193 -14.90 8.67 25.19
N ARG A 194 -13.80 8.16 24.60
CA ARG A 194 -13.75 7.81 23.18
C ARG A 194 -14.73 6.70 22.81
N VAL A 195 -14.88 5.71 23.67
CA VAL A 195 -15.88 4.63 23.51
C VAL A 195 -17.29 5.20 23.57
N ALA A 196 -17.62 6.04 24.57
CA ALA A 196 -18.93 6.66 24.70
C ALA A 196 -19.30 7.50 23.46
N GLU A 197 -18.35 8.32 22.96
CA GLU A 197 -18.53 9.11 21.73
C GLU A 197 -18.82 8.23 20.52
N ALA A 198 -18.08 7.11 20.37
CA ALA A 198 -18.23 6.19 19.25
C ALA A 198 -19.53 5.38 19.33
N VAL A 199 -19.91 4.91 20.52
CA VAL A 199 -21.17 4.21 20.76
C VAL A 199 -22.37 5.12 20.48
N GLN A 200 -22.33 6.35 20.95
CA GLN A 200 -23.39 7.32 20.66
C GLN A 200 -23.50 7.59 19.15
N PHE A 201 -22.37 7.80 18.47
CA PHE A 201 -22.34 7.95 17.02
C PHE A 201 -22.97 6.76 16.28
N ILE A 202 -22.66 5.50 16.68
CA ILE A 202 -23.24 4.30 16.08
C ILE A 202 -24.76 4.31 16.23
N ARG A 203 -25.27 4.62 17.43
CA ARG A 203 -26.71 4.70 17.71
C ARG A 203 -27.39 5.78 16.88
N ASP A 204 -26.83 6.97 16.82
CA ASP A 204 -27.38 8.11 16.07
C ASP A 204 -27.45 7.81 14.56
N VAL A 205 -26.37 7.23 14.01
CA VAL A 205 -26.32 6.86 12.59
C VAL A 205 -27.31 5.75 12.28
N LYS A 206 -27.45 4.73 13.15
CA LYS A 206 -28.43 3.64 12.95
C LYS A 206 -29.86 4.14 12.99
N VAL A 207 -30.18 5.09 13.86
CA VAL A 207 -31.51 5.74 13.89
C VAL A 207 -31.76 6.59 12.65
N LYS A 208 -30.73 7.31 12.18
CA LYS A 208 -30.83 8.18 11.01
C LYS A 208 -31.05 7.44 9.69
N TYR A 209 -30.45 6.28 9.54
CA TYR A 209 -30.51 5.48 8.30
C TYR A 209 -31.34 4.22 8.55
N ASP A 210 -32.54 4.18 7.99
CA ASP A 210 -33.42 3.00 8.04
C ASP A 210 -33.02 1.97 6.98
N LEU A 211 -31.80 1.43 7.17
CA LEU A 211 -31.18 0.44 6.30
C LEU A 211 -30.73 -0.76 7.14
N PRO A 212 -30.67 -1.98 6.56
CA PRO A 212 -29.91 -3.07 7.15
C PRO A 212 -28.50 -2.58 7.48
N ALA A 213 -27.98 -2.96 8.66
CA ALA A 213 -26.67 -2.52 9.09
C ALA A 213 -25.71 -3.71 9.22
N VAL A 214 -24.45 -3.50 8.87
CA VAL A 214 -23.39 -4.51 8.86
C VAL A 214 -22.06 -3.92 9.32
N VAL A 215 -21.12 -4.77 9.70
CA VAL A 215 -19.73 -4.38 9.97
C VAL A 215 -18.83 -4.94 8.87
N SER A 216 -18.10 -4.06 8.18
CA SER A 216 -17.06 -4.50 7.24
C SER A 216 -15.81 -4.89 8.03
N PHE A 217 -15.57 -6.19 8.21
CA PHE A 217 -14.48 -6.72 9.02
C PHE A 217 -13.42 -7.39 8.14
N SER A 218 -12.24 -6.81 8.08
CA SER A 218 -11.10 -7.29 7.28
C SER A 218 -10.08 -8.12 8.06
N GLY A 219 -10.37 -8.47 9.32
CA GLY A 219 -9.42 -9.12 10.22
C GLY A 219 -8.32 -8.20 10.77
N GLY A 220 -8.37 -6.90 10.47
CA GLY A 220 -7.43 -5.91 10.99
C GLY A 220 -7.93 -5.19 12.24
N LYS A 221 -7.02 -4.59 13.01
CA LYS A 221 -7.30 -3.90 14.30
C LYS A 221 -8.40 -2.85 14.24
N ASP A 222 -8.42 -2.05 13.17
CA ASP A 222 -9.35 -0.93 13.05
C ASP A 222 -10.79 -1.43 12.82
N SER A 223 -10.95 -2.47 12.01
CA SER A 223 -12.23 -3.12 11.81
C SER A 223 -12.67 -3.95 13.02
N LEU A 224 -11.71 -4.54 13.76
CA LEU A 224 -11.99 -5.22 15.03
C LEU A 224 -12.53 -4.24 16.09
N ALA A 225 -11.86 -3.10 16.28
CA ALA A 225 -12.35 -2.07 17.20
C ALA A 225 -13.74 -1.56 16.81
N THR A 226 -14.02 -1.39 15.52
CA THR A 226 -15.34 -1.00 15.02
C THR A 226 -16.41 -2.04 15.34
N LEU A 227 -16.10 -3.33 15.16
CA LEU A 227 -17.01 -4.43 15.50
C LEU A 227 -17.32 -4.44 17.00
N LEU A 228 -16.29 -4.35 17.86
CA LEU A 228 -16.46 -4.34 19.32
C LEU A 228 -17.27 -3.11 19.78
N LEU A 229 -17.10 -1.95 19.15
CA LEU A 229 -17.90 -0.76 19.44
C LEU A 229 -19.39 -0.94 19.04
N CYS A 230 -19.67 -1.66 17.94
CA CYS A 230 -21.05 -2.01 17.59
C CYS A 230 -21.69 -2.94 18.65
N LEU A 231 -20.91 -3.88 19.18
CA LEU A 231 -21.36 -4.73 20.30
C LEU A 231 -21.59 -3.93 21.57
N ASP A 232 -20.69 -3.01 21.92
CA ASP A 232 -20.85 -2.09 23.05
C ASP A 232 -22.08 -1.16 22.90
N ALA A 233 -22.45 -0.83 21.66
CA ALA A 233 -23.67 -0.08 21.36
C ALA A 233 -24.95 -0.93 21.50
N GLY A 234 -24.83 -2.24 21.73
CA GLY A 234 -25.92 -3.20 21.86
C GLY A 234 -26.38 -3.82 20.55
N TYR A 235 -25.59 -3.74 19.49
CA TYR A 235 -25.93 -4.25 18.16
C TYR A 235 -25.08 -5.45 17.77
N HIS A 236 -25.73 -6.51 17.31
CA HIS A 236 -25.12 -7.74 16.78
C HIS A 236 -25.28 -7.78 15.25
N PHE A 237 -24.65 -6.81 14.57
CA PHE A 237 -24.73 -6.72 13.12
C PHE A 237 -23.96 -7.87 12.44
N PRO A 238 -24.44 -8.39 11.29
CA PRO A 238 -23.68 -9.30 10.46
C PRO A 238 -22.31 -8.73 10.07
N ILE A 239 -21.33 -9.60 9.98
CA ILE A 239 -19.98 -9.29 9.47
C ILE A 239 -19.99 -9.46 7.96
N LEU A 240 -19.50 -8.45 7.22
CA LEU A 240 -19.13 -8.60 5.82
C LEU A 240 -17.62 -8.82 5.73
N PHE A 241 -17.21 -9.97 5.22
CA PHE A 241 -15.84 -10.31 4.93
C PHE A 241 -15.65 -10.57 3.44
N LEU A 242 -14.65 -9.92 2.85
CA LEU A 242 -14.26 -10.12 1.47
C LEU A 242 -12.96 -10.89 1.40
N ASP A 243 -13.02 -12.10 0.87
CA ASP A 243 -11.85 -12.91 0.55
C ASP A 243 -11.42 -12.64 -0.90
N THR A 244 -10.34 -11.90 -1.06
CA THR A 244 -9.79 -11.54 -2.38
C THR A 244 -8.99 -12.66 -3.03
N GLY A 245 -8.79 -13.78 -2.32
CA GLY A 245 -7.87 -14.87 -2.68
C GLY A 245 -6.40 -14.54 -2.36
N LEU A 246 -6.15 -13.40 -1.72
CA LEU A 246 -4.81 -12.92 -1.34
C LEU A 246 -4.70 -12.61 0.17
N GLU A 247 -5.66 -13.03 0.97
CA GLU A 247 -5.60 -12.94 2.41
C GLU A 247 -4.69 -14.03 2.99
N PHE A 248 -4.03 -13.71 4.10
CA PHE A 248 -3.33 -14.73 4.88
C PHE A 248 -4.33 -15.75 5.44
N PRO A 249 -4.03 -17.05 5.44
CA PRO A 249 -4.90 -18.06 6.05
C PRO A 249 -5.25 -17.74 7.51
N GLU A 250 -4.28 -17.20 8.27
CA GLU A 250 -4.48 -16.78 9.65
C GLU A 250 -5.47 -15.61 9.77
N THR A 251 -5.53 -14.74 8.77
CA THR A 251 -6.53 -13.65 8.72
C THR A 251 -7.93 -14.21 8.52
N VAL A 252 -8.09 -15.16 7.60
CA VAL A 252 -9.39 -15.81 7.36
C VAL A 252 -9.86 -16.53 8.63
N ASN A 253 -8.97 -17.32 9.26
CA ASN A 253 -9.27 -18.01 10.51
C ASN A 253 -9.63 -17.02 11.63
N HIS A 254 -8.90 -15.94 11.78
CA HIS A 254 -9.20 -14.90 12.78
C HIS A 254 -10.59 -14.28 12.58
N VAL A 255 -11.00 -14.04 11.33
CA VAL A 255 -12.36 -13.54 11.03
C VAL A 255 -13.43 -14.54 11.44
N ILE A 256 -13.24 -15.82 11.13
CA ILE A 256 -14.16 -16.90 11.51
C ILE A 256 -14.24 -17.04 13.04
N ASP A 257 -13.09 -17.01 13.72
CA ASP A 257 -13.00 -17.12 15.19
C ASP A 257 -13.72 -15.96 15.89
N VAL A 258 -13.54 -14.74 15.41
CA VAL A 258 -14.22 -13.55 15.96
C VAL A 258 -15.74 -13.65 15.74
N ALA A 259 -16.18 -14.01 14.54
CA ALA A 259 -17.60 -14.19 14.24
C ALA A 259 -18.24 -15.26 15.14
N THR A 260 -17.57 -16.39 15.30
CA THR A 260 -18.02 -17.51 16.13
C THR A 260 -18.09 -17.13 17.62
N ARG A 261 -17.05 -16.50 18.14
CA ARG A 261 -16.93 -16.10 19.56
C ARG A 261 -18.00 -15.11 19.98
N HIS A 262 -18.34 -14.18 19.08
CA HIS A 262 -19.38 -13.17 19.34
C HIS A 262 -20.76 -13.58 18.83
N ASN A 263 -20.91 -14.82 18.31
CA ASN A 263 -22.16 -15.35 17.75
C ASN A 263 -22.78 -14.41 16.70
N LEU A 264 -21.96 -13.95 15.74
CA LEU A 264 -22.36 -13.05 14.67
C LEU A 264 -22.49 -13.80 13.34
N GLU A 265 -23.48 -13.44 12.55
CA GLU A 265 -23.60 -13.90 11.17
C GLU A 265 -22.40 -13.43 10.35
N LEU A 266 -21.77 -14.34 9.60
CA LEU A 266 -20.64 -14.06 8.74
C LEU A 266 -21.04 -14.21 7.27
N ILE A 267 -21.13 -13.09 6.56
CA ILE A 267 -21.36 -13.04 5.12
C ILE A 267 -20.00 -12.92 4.42
N VAL A 268 -19.64 -13.95 3.66
CA VAL A 268 -18.37 -14.02 2.94
C VAL A 268 -18.62 -13.96 1.44
N GLU A 269 -17.99 -13.03 0.77
CA GLU A 269 -17.86 -13.04 -0.70
C GLU A 269 -16.42 -13.34 -1.08
N LYS A 270 -16.23 -14.23 -2.03
CA LYS A 270 -14.91 -14.60 -2.54
C LYS A 270 -14.71 -14.05 -3.94
N ALA A 271 -13.52 -13.51 -4.20
CA ALA A 271 -13.08 -13.29 -5.57
C ALA A 271 -13.01 -14.65 -6.30
N PRO A 272 -13.26 -14.70 -7.62
CA PRO A 272 -13.12 -15.95 -8.37
C PRO A 272 -11.72 -16.55 -8.16
N GLU A 273 -11.68 -17.88 -7.96
CA GLU A 273 -10.42 -18.58 -7.74
C GLU A 273 -9.46 -18.36 -8.91
N GLY A 274 -8.20 -18.07 -8.61
CA GLY A 274 -7.19 -17.79 -9.62
C GLY A 274 -7.28 -16.43 -10.30
N ALA A 275 -8.36 -15.66 -10.13
CA ALA A 275 -8.61 -14.42 -10.87
C ALA A 275 -7.47 -13.39 -10.77
N PHE A 276 -6.74 -13.34 -9.66
CA PHE A 276 -5.58 -12.45 -9.54
C PHE A 276 -4.49 -12.82 -10.54
N PHE A 277 -4.09 -14.10 -10.56
CA PHE A 277 -3.02 -14.58 -11.45
C PHE A 277 -3.45 -14.61 -12.92
N ASP A 278 -4.71 -14.95 -13.20
CA ASP A 278 -5.26 -14.92 -14.56
C ASP A 278 -5.27 -13.50 -15.14
N ASN A 279 -5.64 -12.53 -14.32
CA ASN A 279 -5.66 -11.12 -14.72
C ASN A 279 -4.26 -10.52 -14.90
N MET A 280 -3.21 -11.11 -14.33
CA MET A 280 -1.83 -10.64 -14.54
C MET A 280 -1.35 -10.84 -15.98
N SER A 281 -1.88 -11.81 -16.70
CA SER A 281 -1.56 -12.01 -18.13
C SER A 281 -2.00 -10.80 -18.98
N LEU A 282 -3.09 -10.13 -18.57
CA LEU A 282 -3.64 -8.95 -19.25
C LEU A 282 -3.03 -7.65 -18.73
N PHE A 283 -2.86 -7.54 -17.40
CA PHE A 283 -2.49 -6.28 -16.76
C PHE A 283 -1.02 -6.19 -16.35
N GLY A 284 -0.29 -7.29 -16.32
CA GLY A 284 1.03 -7.35 -15.69
C GLY A 284 0.99 -7.22 -14.16
N PRO A 285 2.15 -7.11 -13.48
CA PRO A 285 2.21 -6.96 -12.04
C PRO A 285 1.47 -5.70 -11.56
N PRO A 286 0.68 -5.77 -10.48
CA PRO A 286 0.04 -4.57 -9.93
C PRO A 286 1.07 -3.66 -9.26
N GLY A 287 0.88 -2.35 -9.33
CA GLY A 287 1.76 -1.34 -8.73
C GLY A 287 1.05 -0.42 -7.73
N ARG A 288 1.80 0.39 -7.01
CA ARG A 288 1.27 1.45 -6.13
C ARG A 288 0.43 2.46 -6.90
N ASP A 289 0.84 2.76 -8.12
CA ASP A 289 0.18 3.63 -9.10
C ASP A 289 -0.70 2.87 -10.10
N TYR A 290 -0.76 1.54 -9.98
CA TYR A 290 -1.37 0.65 -10.97
C TYR A 290 -2.18 -0.48 -10.30
N ARG A 291 -3.23 -0.10 -9.56
CA ARG A 291 -3.99 -0.99 -8.65
C ARG A 291 -5.19 -1.66 -9.30
N TRP A 292 -5.02 -2.29 -10.44
CA TRP A 292 -6.09 -3.07 -11.06
C TRP A 292 -6.64 -4.15 -10.12
N CYS A 293 -5.78 -4.79 -9.32
CA CYS A 293 -6.17 -5.83 -8.37
C CYS A 293 -7.22 -5.35 -7.35
N CYS A 294 -7.13 -4.10 -6.89
CA CYS A 294 -8.17 -3.54 -6.02
C CYS A 294 -9.51 -3.38 -6.71
N LYS A 295 -9.54 -3.19 -8.04
CA LYS A 295 -10.79 -3.09 -8.82
C LYS A 295 -11.38 -4.46 -9.09
N THR A 296 -10.58 -5.41 -9.54
CA THR A 296 -11.04 -6.74 -9.94
C THR A 296 -11.33 -7.65 -8.76
N ASN A 297 -10.40 -7.75 -7.80
CA ASN A 297 -10.50 -8.73 -6.71
C ASN A 297 -11.14 -8.18 -5.43
N LYS A 298 -11.28 -6.84 -5.31
CA LYS A 298 -11.89 -6.24 -4.12
C LYS A 298 -13.19 -5.51 -4.44
N LEU A 299 -13.15 -4.50 -5.29
CA LEU A 299 -14.32 -3.67 -5.56
C LEU A 299 -15.43 -4.46 -6.25
N GLY A 300 -15.10 -5.24 -7.29
CA GLY A 300 -16.07 -6.07 -8.01
C GLY A 300 -16.85 -7.02 -7.09
N PRO A 301 -16.17 -7.90 -6.35
CA PRO A 301 -16.83 -8.79 -5.38
C PRO A 301 -17.59 -8.04 -4.29
N THR A 302 -17.07 -6.90 -3.77
CA THR A 302 -17.81 -6.07 -2.79
C THR A 302 -19.14 -5.59 -3.35
N VAL A 303 -19.14 -5.10 -4.60
CA VAL A 303 -20.36 -4.66 -5.28
C VAL A 303 -21.34 -5.81 -5.45
N LYS A 304 -20.86 -6.98 -5.90
CA LYS A 304 -21.68 -8.19 -6.05
C LYS A 304 -22.31 -8.60 -4.72
N MET A 305 -21.53 -8.63 -3.63
CA MET A 305 -21.99 -8.96 -2.29
C MET A 305 -23.10 -7.99 -1.83
N ILE A 306 -22.90 -6.68 -1.99
CA ILE A 306 -23.88 -5.68 -1.54
C ILE A 306 -25.16 -5.75 -2.36
N LEU A 307 -25.07 -5.82 -3.67
CA LEU A 307 -26.27 -5.92 -4.52
C LEU A 307 -27.01 -7.24 -4.32
N GLY A 308 -26.32 -8.35 -4.04
CA GLY A 308 -26.91 -9.64 -3.81
C GLY A 308 -27.63 -9.76 -2.46
N HIS A 309 -27.03 -9.26 -1.39
CA HIS A 309 -27.61 -9.37 -0.04
C HIS A 309 -28.46 -8.16 0.37
N PHE A 310 -28.19 -6.97 -0.21
CA PHE A 310 -28.81 -5.71 0.21
C PHE A 310 -29.29 -4.89 -0.98
N PRO A 311 -30.27 -5.37 -1.78
CA PRO A 311 -30.70 -4.71 -3.02
C PRO A 311 -31.28 -3.30 -2.79
N ASN A 312 -31.78 -3.03 -1.59
CA ASN A 312 -32.35 -1.73 -1.21
C ASN A 312 -31.33 -0.81 -0.48
N GLY A 313 -30.07 -1.23 -0.40
CA GLY A 313 -28.99 -0.51 0.26
C GLY A 313 -28.63 -1.06 1.63
N VAL A 314 -27.47 -0.63 2.15
CA VAL A 314 -26.90 -1.09 3.40
C VAL A 314 -26.12 0.02 4.11
N LEU A 315 -26.23 0.06 5.42
CA LEU A 315 -25.36 0.86 6.30
C LEU A 315 -24.18 -0.01 6.73
N SER A 316 -22.97 0.35 6.31
CA SER A 316 -21.74 -0.38 6.64
C SER A 316 -20.92 0.41 7.66
N PHE A 317 -20.71 -0.15 8.85
CA PHE A 317 -19.72 0.37 9.80
C PHE A 317 -18.33 -0.09 9.37
N ILE A 318 -17.42 0.86 9.18
CA ILE A 318 -16.11 0.65 8.55
C ILE A 318 -15.01 1.20 9.44
N GLY A 319 -14.01 0.39 9.75
CA GLY A 319 -12.82 0.78 10.49
C GLY A 319 -11.89 1.66 9.66
N GLN A 320 -12.21 2.95 9.53
CA GLN A 320 -11.40 3.94 8.82
C GLN A 320 -10.99 5.06 9.77
N ARG A 321 -9.72 5.48 9.73
CA ARG A 321 -9.20 6.58 10.56
C ARG A 321 -8.58 7.67 9.70
N ARG A 322 -8.68 8.94 10.14
CA ARG A 322 -8.08 10.07 9.42
C ARG A 322 -6.55 10.06 9.43
N TYR A 323 -5.95 9.43 10.42
CA TYR A 323 -4.49 9.35 10.58
C TYR A 323 -3.80 8.32 9.66
N GLU A 324 -4.57 7.50 8.92
CA GLU A 324 -4.00 6.46 8.05
C GLU A 324 -3.46 7.00 6.72
N SER A 325 -4.02 8.09 6.21
CA SER A 325 -3.54 8.75 4.98
C SER A 325 -4.17 10.14 4.81
N GLU A 326 -3.50 10.99 4.03
CA GLU A 326 -3.99 12.31 3.66
C GLU A 326 -5.38 12.24 2.99
N GLN A 327 -5.59 11.27 2.08
CA GLN A 327 -6.90 11.08 1.43
C GLN A 327 -8.02 10.72 2.42
N ARG A 328 -7.69 10.06 3.56
CA ARG A 328 -8.68 9.72 4.59
C ARG A 328 -8.91 10.86 5.58
N SER A 329 -7.95 11.75 5.73
CA SER A 329 -8.04 12.87 6.67
C SER A 329 -9.19 13.84 6.34
N SER A 330 -9.48 14.01 5.05
CA SER A 330 -10.52 14.91 4.53
C SER A 330 -11.91 14.26 4.40
N LYS A 331 -12.04 12.94 4.60
CA LYS A 331 -13.33 12.26 4.44
C LYS A 331 -14.26 12.52 5.62
N PRO A 332 -15.59 12.66 5.37
CA PRO A 332 -16.57 12.75 6.45
C PRO A 332 -16.70 11.42 7.20
N LYS A 333 -17.27 11.47 8.44
CA LYS A 333 -17.54 10.25 9.23
C LYS A 333 -18.61 9.35 8.62
N VAL A 334 -19.54 9.92 7.86
CA VAL A 334 -20.58 9.21 7.11
C VAL A 334 -20.53 9.67 5.67
N TRP A 335 -20.54 8.71 4.73
CA TRP A 335 -20.48 9.01 3.29
C TRP A 335 -21.24 7.98 2.48
N ASN A 336 -21.81 8.43 1.35
CA ASN A 336 -22.27 7.52 0.31
C ASN A 336 -21.06 7.01 -0.46
N ASN A 337 -20.96 5.69 -0.66
CA ASN A 337 -19.83 5.12 -1.38
C ASN A 337 -20.06 5.23 -2.90
N PRO A 338 -19.31 6.09 -3.61
CA PRO A 338 -19.52 6.28 -5.05
C PRO A 338 -19.13 5.05 -5.88
N TRP A 339 -18.34 4.15 -5.33
CA TRP A 339 -17.91 2.93 -5.99
C TRP A 339 -18.82 1.73 -5.73
N THR A 340 -19.65 1.81 -4.71
CA THR A 340 -20.60 0.77 -4.31
C THR A 340 -21.96 1.42 -4.08
N PRO A 341 -22.75 1.62 -5.13
CA PRO A 341 -24.09 2.22 -5.01
C PRO A 341 -24.95 1.48 -3.98
N GLY A 342 -25.71 2.23 -3.22
CA GLY A 342 -26.53 1.70 -2.13
C GLY A 342 -25.78 1.48 -0.81
N GLN A 343 -24.45 1.62 -0.77
CA GLN A 343 -23.68 1.54 0.47
C GLN A 343 -23.50 2.92 1.11
N VAL A 344 -24.01 3.07 2.33
CA VAL A 344 -23.68 4.18 3.23
C VAL A 344 -22.58 3.70 4.18
N GLY A 345 -21.39 4.29 4.08
CA GLY A 345 -20.28 4.02 5.00
C GLY A 345 -20.34 4.92 6.23
N ALA A 346 -20.07 4.38 7.40
CA ALA A 346 -19.96 5.13 8.66
C ALA A 346 -18.73 4.68 9.45
N SER A 347 -17.91 5.63 9.91
CA SER A 347 -16.68 5.32 10.66
C SER A 347 -16.75 5.86 12.08
N PRO A 348 -17.03 5.00 13.09
CA PRO A 348 -17.09 5.43 14.49
C PRO A 348 -15.71 5.79 15.06
N ILE A 349 -14.63 5.27 14.49
CA ILE A 349 -13.26 5.49 14.93
C ILE A 349 -12.49 6.51 14.08
N GLN A 350 -13.18 7.34 13.29
CA GLN A 350 -12.55 8.31 12.37
C GLN A 350 -11.47 9.17 13.05
N ASP A 351 -11.71 9.60 14.28
CA ASP A 351 -10.84 10.49 15.05
C ASP A 351 -9.91 9.74 16.05
N TRP A 352 -9.83 8.41 15.95
CA TRP A 352 -8.97 7.61 16.80
C TRP A 352 -7.56 7.50 16.21
N THR A 353 -6.52 7.57 17.07
CA THR A 353 -5.16 7.17 16.72
C THR A 353 -5.02 5.65 16.80
N ALA A 354 -3.96 5.09 16.25
CA ALA A 354 -3.67 3.66 16.38
C ALA A 354 -3.54 3.24 17.85
N LEU A 355 -3.00 4.09 18.71
CA LEU A 355 -2.89 3.80 20.15
C LEU A 355 -4.26 3.72 20.84
N HIS A 356 -5.22 4.60 20.50
CA HIS A 356 -6.60 4.47 21.01
C HIS A 356 -7.20 3.11 20.64
N VAL A 357 -7.02 2.69 19.38
CA VAL A 357 -7.52 1.39 18.87
C VAL A 357 -6.91 0.24 19.67
N TRP A 358 -5.59 0.23 19.84
CA TRP A 358 -4.90 -0.84 20.56
C TRP A 358 -5.26 -0.90 22.04
N LEU A 359 -5.28 0.25 22.73
CA LEU A 359 -5.67 0.30 24.13
C LEU A 359 -7.11 -0.18 24.36
N TYR A 360 -8.01 0.14 23.44
CA TYR A 360 -9.38 -0.35 23.49
C TYR A 360 -9.45 -1.88 23.29
N ILE A 361 -8.78 -2.43 22.27
CA ILE A 361 -8.72 -3.88 22.03
C ILE A 361 -8.13 -4.60 23.26
N PHE A 362 -7.01 -4.11 23.80
CA PHE A 362 -6.38 -4.68 24.97
C PHE A 362 -7.27 -4.57 26.22
N SER A 363 -8.02 -3.47 26.38
CA SER A 363 -8.94 -3.31 27.51
C SER A 363 -10.11 -4.30 27.49
N LYS A 364 -10.49 -4.77 26.28
CA LYS A 364 -11.49 -5.83 26.10
C LYS A 364 -10.93 -7.23 26.29
N GLY A 365 -9.62 -7.39 26.38
CA GLY A 365 -8.96 -8.71 26.40
C GLY A 365 -9.18 -9.48 25.10
N GLU A 366 -9.46 -8.78 23.99
CA GLU A 366 -9.78 -9.39 22.71
C GLU A 366 -8.52 -9.82 21.97
N SER A 367 -8.56 -10.98 21.32
CA SER A 367 -7.47 -11.44 20.49
C SER A 367 -7.39 -10.64 19.19
N HIS A 368 -6.18 -10.43 18.70
CA HIS A 368 -5.93 -9.75 17.45
C HIS A 368 -5.24 -10.68 16.45
N ASN A 369 -5.18 -10.26 15.20
CA ASN A 369 -4.54 -11.03 14.14
C ASN A 369 -3.04 -11.21 14.43
N ILE A 370 -2.56 -12.46 14.38
CA ILE A 370 -1.18 -12.86 14.69
C ILE A 370 -0.11 -12.15 13.84
N TRP A 371 -0.47 -11.65 12.67
CA TRP A 371 0.48 -10.93 11.81
C TRP A 371 0.96 -9.60 12.40
N TYR A 372 0.24 -9.03 13.39
CA TYR A 372 0.76 -7.90 14.17
C TYR A 372 1.93 -8.33 15.05
N ASP A 373 1.83 -9.49 15.70
CA ASP A 373 2.92 -10.05 16.52
C ASP A 373 4.12 -10.44 15.66
N ARG A 374 3.88 -10.82 14.39
CA ARG A 374 4.90 -11.08 13.38
C ARG A 374 5.51 -9.81 12.76
N GLY A 375 5.05 -8.61 13.13
CA GLY A 375 5.67 -7.32 12.81
C GLY A 375 5.00 -6.46 11.76
N LEU A 376 3.84 -6.88 11.19
CA LEU A 376 3.06 -6.01 10.30
C LEU A 376 2.40 -4.88 11.10
N ASP A 377 2.28 -3.71 10.51
CA ASP A 377 1.56 -2.57 11.11
C ASP A 377 0.09 -2.50 10.67
N ARG A 378 -0.25 -3.17 9.58
CA ARG A 378 -1.61 -3.30 9.05
C ARG A 378 -1.81 -4.66 8.40
N ILE A 379 -3.05 -5.14 8.44
CA ILE A 379 -3.44 -6.36 7.75
C ILE A 379 -4.04 -6.01 6.38
N GLY A 380 -3.67 -6.77 5.38
CA GLY A 380 -4.14 -6.65 4.00
C GLY A 380 -3.71 -7.87 3.18
N CYS A 381 -3.83 -7.78 1.86
CA CYS A 381 -3.35 -8.83 0.96
C CYS A 381 -1.85 -9.08 1.15
N TYR A 382 -1.41 -10.36 1.15
CA TYR A 382 0.02 -10.69 1.30
C TYR A 382 0.89 -10.18 0.14
N LEU A 383 0.33 -9.96 -1.05
CA LEU A 383 1.00 -9.38 -2.23
C LEU A 383 0.67 -7.89 -2.45
N CYS A 384 0.34 -7.13 -1.40
CA CYS A 384 -0.08 -5.75 -1.60
C CYS A 384 1.08 -4.86 -2.13
N PRO A 385 1.02 -4.31 -3.36
CA PRO A 385 2.09 -3.44 -3.87
C PRO A 385 2.22 -2.12 -3.08
N ALA A 386 1.19 -1.78 -2.30
CA ALA A 386 1.20 -0.59 -1.44
C ALA A 386 1.93 -0.82 -0.11
N SER A 387 2.28 -2.05 0.24
CA SER A 387 3.11 -2.35 1.40
C SER A 387 4.53 -1.82 1.21
N ASP A 388 5.22 -1.50 2.31
CA ASP A 388 6.62 -1.14 2.27
C ASP A 388 7.46 -2.36 1.86
N LEU A 389 8.63 -2.17 1.25
CA LEU A 389 9.49 -3.28 0.84
C LEU A 389 9.90 -4.12 2.05
N ALA A 390 10.18 -3.46 3.17
CA ALA A 390 10.47 -4.13 4.43
C ALA A 390 9.37 -5.10 4.87
N GLU A 391 8.08 -4.71 4.71
CA GLU A 391 6.95 -5.59 5.03
C GLU A 391 6.83 -6.74 4.03
N LEU A 392 7.04 -6.48 2.74
CA LEU A 392 7.03 -7.54 1.72
C LEU A 392 8.11 -8.58 1.97
N ARG A 393 9.33 -8.16 2.36
CA ARG A 393 10.43 -9.08 2.72
C ARG A 393 10.11 -9.92 3.97
N LEU A 394 9.44 -9.32 4.95
CA LEU A 394 8.95 -10.04 6.12
C LEU A 394 7.93 -11.13 5.72
N VAL A 395 6.96 -10.77 4.88
CA VAL A 395 5.94 -11.71 4.38
C VAL A 395 6.57 -12.81 3.53
N GLU A 396 7.46 -12.47 2.61
CA GLU A 396 8.18 -13.41 1.75
C GLU A 396 8.92 -14.49 2.56
N SER A 397 9.61 -14.09 3.63
CA SER A 397 10.33 -15.03 4.51
C SER A 397 9.41 -15.93 5.36
N SER A 398 8.13 -15.61 5.46
CA SER A 398 7.20 -16.25 6.39
C SER A 398 6.00 -16.93 5.71
N CYS A 399 5.85 -16.80 4.39
CA CYS A 399 4.64 -17.20 3.67
C CYS A 399 4.97 -17.94 2.37
N GLN A 400 4.78 -19.26 2.35
CA GLN A 400 5.00 -20.11 1.15
C GLN A 400 4.14 -19.70 -0.07
N MET A 401 3.02 -18.98 0.16
CA MET A 401 2.20 -18.47 -0.95
C MET A 401 2.94 -17.45 -1.82
N PHE A 402 4.06 -16.90 -1.33
CA PHE A 402 4.89 -15.95 -2.05
C PHE A 402 5.70 -16.62 -3.18
N ASP A 403 5.95 -17.94 -3.12
CA ASP A 403 6.75 -18.67 -4.11
C ASP A 403 6.15 -18.54 -5.52
N ARG A 404 4.83 -18.77 -5.64
CA ARG A 404 4.11 -18.61 -6.92
C ARG A 404 4.20 -17.18 -7.49
N TRP A 405 4.25 -16.18 -6.61
CA TRP A 405 4.43 -14.79 -7.01
C TRP A 405 5.83 -14.53 -7.54
N ASN A 406 6.86 -15.04 -6.87
CA ASN A 406 8.23 -14.90 -7.30
C ASN A 406 8.48 -15.58 -8.66
N GLU A 407 7.98 -16.80 -8.85
CA GLU A 407 8.02 -17.50 -10.13
C GLU A 407 7.41 -16.66 -11.27
N TYR A 408 6.23 -16.08 -11.02
CA TYR A 408 5.58 -15.21 -11.99
C TYR A 408 6.44 -13.98 -12.32
N LEU A 409 6.98 -13.31 -11.31
CA LEU A 409 7.80 -12.11 -11.50
C LEU A 409 9.08 -12.40 -12.28
N GLU A 410 9.72 -13.55 -12.04
CA GLU A 410 10.90 -13.99 -12.79
C GLU A 410 10.58 -14.21 -14.27
N VAL A 411 9.49 -14.92 -14.56
CA VAL A 411 9.04 -15.15 -15.94
C VAL A 411 8.69 -13.80 -16.61
N TYR A 412 7.99 -12.93 -15.91
CA TYR A 412 7.65 -11.60 -16.41
C TYR A 412 8.90 -10.76 -16.69
N ALA A 413 9.84 -10.69 -15.75
CA ALA A 413 11.09 -9.95 -15.89
C ALA A 413 11.89 -10.44 -17.11
N LYS A 414 12.08 -11.77 -17.25
CA LYS A 414 12.74 -12.38 -18.41
C LYS A 414 12.05 -12.03 -19.73
N SER A 415 10.71 -12.06 -19.77
CA SER A 415 9.93 -11.75 -20.98
C SER A 415 10.05 -10.29 -21.41
N LYS A 416 10.38 -9.39 -20.47
CA LYS A 416 10.52 -7.94 -20.70
C LYS A 416 11.99 -7.49 -20.73
N GLY A 417 12.97 -8.41 -20.61
CA GLY A 417 14.39 -8.08 -20.58
C GLY A 417 14.81 -7.26 -19.36
N LEU A 418 14.07 -7.39 -18.24
CA LEU A 418 14.36 -6.68 -16.98
C LEU A 418 15.44 -7.42 -16.19
N SER A 419 16.25 -6.70 -15.43
CA SER A 419 17.35 -7.25 -14.64
C SER A 419 16.90 -7.92 -13.35
N ASP A 420 17.78 -8.73 -12.74
CA ASP A 420 17.55 -9.29 -11.41
C ASP A 420 17.38 -8.20 -10.34
N LYS A 421 17.98 -7.02 -10.55
CA LYS A 421 17.83 -5.86 -9.66
C LYS A 421 16.41 -5.32 -9.63
N TRP A 422 15.68 -5.44 -10.72
CA TRP A 422 14.25 -5.08 -10.76
C TRP A 422 13.44 -5.92 -9.76
N LEU A 423 13.78 -7.21 -9.61
CA LEU A 423 13.18 -8.11 -8.60
C LEU A 423 13.68 -7.78 -7.20
N GLU A 424 15.00 -7.68 -6.99
CA GLU A 424 15.60 -7.41 -5.69
C GLU A 424 15.13 -6.11 -5.05
N LEU A 425 15.00 -5.06 -5.85
CA LEU A 425 14.54 -3.75 -5.40
C LEU A 425 13.02 -3.60 -5.43
N ALA A 426 12.31 -4.68 -5.79
CA ALA A 426 10.86 -4.74 -5.95
C ALA A 426 10.29 -3.57 -6.77
N LEU A 427 10.93 -3.25 -7.90
CA LEU A 427 10.53 -2.15 -8.78
C LEU A 427 9.20 -2.42 -9.48
N TRP A 428 8.76 -3.67 -9.52
CA TRP A 428 7.43 -4.09 -9.95
C TRP A 428 6.28 -3.38 -9.19
N ARG A 429 6.57 -2.82 -8.01
CA ARG A 429 5.58 -2.07 -7.22
C ARG A 429 5.14 -0.76 -7.87
N TRP A 430 5.72 -0.37 -8.98
CA TRP A 430 5.35 0.82 -9.74
C TRP A 430 5.29 0.52 -11.23
N LYS A 431 4.27 1.00 -11.91
CA LYS A 431 4.28 1.09 -13.38
C LYS A 431 5.24 2.19 -13.82
N LYS A 432 5.25 3.32 -13.06
CA LYS A 432 6.20 4.42 -13.25
C LYS A 432 6.94 4.70 -11.96
N VAL A 433 8.21 4.33 -11.92
CA VAL A 433 9.05 4.52 -10.72
C VAL A 433 9.16 6.01 -10.38
N PRO A 434 8.82 6.44 -9.13
CA PRO A 434 8.91 7.84 -8.71
C PRO A 434 10.34 8.38 -8.76
N ALA A 435 10.50 9.69 -9.00
CA ALA A 435 11.81 10.33 -9.07
C ALA A 435 12.67 10.10 -7.81
N SER A 436 12.07 10.19 -6.63
CA SER A 436 12.76 9.94 -5.35
C SER A 436 13.31 8.51 -5.21
N VAL A 437 12.61 7.52 -5.73
CA VAL A 437 13.07 6.12 -5.76
C VAL A 437 14.19 5.97 -6.80
N ARG A 438 14.04 6.58 -7.98
CA ARG A 438 15.08 6.57 -9.02
C ARG A 438 16.38 7.20 -8.52
N ASP A 439 16.31 8.33 -7.82
CA ASP A 439 17.49 9.00 -7.26
C ASP A 439 18.21 8.13 -6.22
N GLU A 440 17.47 7.34 -5.43
CA GLU A 440 18.10 6.42 -4.47
C GLU A 440 18.76 5.23 -5.19
N ILE A 441 18.10 4.67 -6.19
CA ILE A 441 18.66 3.58 -7.03
C ILE A 441 19.94 4.04 -7.74
N LYS A 442 19.98 5.28 -8.26
CA LYS A 442 21.19 5.89 -8.84
C LYS A 442 22.34 5.96 -7.85
N LYS A 443 22.09 6.36 -6.60
CA LYS A 443 23.11 6.37 -5.54
C LYS A 443 23.66 4.99 -5.23
N LEU A 444 22.90 3.93 -5.51
CA LEU A 444 23.33 2.54 -5.38
C LEU A 444 24.11 2.04 -6.61
N GLY A 445 24.22 2.83 -7.69
CA GLY A 445 24.95 2.48 -8.90
C GLY A 445 24.17 1.65 -9.92
N PHE A 446 22.84 1.63 -9.86
CA PHE A 446 21.96 0.84 -10.74
C PHE A 446 21.17 1.71 -11.72
N GLU A 447 21.84 2.66 -12.39
CA GLU A 447 21.18 3.58 -13.34
C GLU A 447 20.59 2.88 -14.56
N GLU A 448 21.28 1.89 -15.11
CA GLU A 448 20.88 1.17 -16.33
C GLU A 448 19.56 0.43 -16.14
N ASP A 449 19.30 -0.07 -14.94
CA ASP A 449 18.05 -0.78 -14.59
C ASP A 449 16.82 0.13 -14.61
N ILE A 450 17.00 1.45 -14.43
CA ILE A 450 15.91 2.43 -14.45
C ILE A 450 15.51 2.79 -15.88
N ILE A 451 16.50 2.85 -16.79
CA ILE A 451 16.28 3.17 -18.21
C ILE A 451 15.44 2.07 -18.86
N ALA A 452 15.78 0.81 -18.57
CA ALA A 452 15.01 -0.34 -19.07
C ALA A 452 13.52 -0.32 -18.66
N ILE A 453 13.20 0.25 -17.49
CA ILE A 453 11.81 0.39 -17.01
C ILE A 453 11.08 1.54 -17.73
N GLY A 454 11.80 2.63 -18.00
CA GLY A 454 11.26 3.79 -18.73
C GLY A 454 10.92 3.47 -20.18
N ASP A 455 11.78 2.71 -20.83
CA ASP A 455 11.65 2.33 -22.24
C ASP A 455 10.70 1.16 -22.45
N ALA A 456 10.58 0.23 -21.48
CA ALA A 456 9.59 -0.85 -21.53
C ALA A 456 8.13 -0.35 -21.48
N GLY A 457 7.94 0.92 -21.07
CA GLY A 457 6.65 1.61 -21.10
C GLY A 457 6.46 2.57 -22.27
N ALA A 458 7.53 2.93 -23.01
CA ALA A 458 7.53 3.97 -24.03
C ALA A 458 7.88 3.46 -25.44
N GLU A 459 8.58 2.34 -25.58
CA GLU A 459 8.88 1.78 -26.89
C GLU A 459 8.20 0.41 -27.06
N GLY A 460 7.37 0.34 -28.09
CA GLY A 460 6.83 -0.89 -28.65
C GLY A 460 7.92 -1.85 -29.12
N GLY A 461 8.71 -2.36 -28.16
CA GLY A 461 9.57 -3.50 -28.42
C GLY A 461 8.68 -4.72 -28.70
N ASN A 462 9.00 -5.50 -29.72
CA ASN A 462 8.33 -6.69 -30.26
C ASN A 462 7.96 -7.82 -29.25
N GLY A 463 7.76 -7.51 -28.00
CA GLY A 463 7.15 -8.37 -26.99
C GLY A 463 5.65 -8.13 -26.98
N ARG A 464 4.88 -9.01 -27.61
CA ARG A 464 3.43 -9.04 -27.65
C ARG A 464 2.85 -8.81 -26.27
N GLY A 465 2.49 -7.55 -25.93
CA GLY A 465 1.50 -7.29 -24.90
C GLY A 465 0.25 -8.11 -25.27
N THR A 466 -0.32 -8.83 -24.33
CA THR A 466 -1.51 -9.67 -24.58
C THR A 466 -2.77 -8.81 -24.77
N GLY A 467 -2.68 -7.49 -24.54
CA GLY A 467 -3.78 -6.54 -24.69
C GLY A 467 -4.16 -6.24 -26.15
N LEU A 468 -5.41 -5.85 -26.35
CA LEU A 468 -5.95 -5.47 -27.65
C LEU A 468 -5.46 -4.05 -28.04
N VAL A 469 -4.57 -3.94 -28.99
CA VAL A 469 -4.00 -2.68 -29.49
C VAL A 469 -4.69 -2.28 -30.80
N LEU A 470 -4.96 -0.99 -31.00
CA LEU A 470 -5.45 -0.42 -32.23
C LEU A 470 -4.34 0.39 -32.90
N HIS A 471 -3.83 -0.11 -34.03
CA HIS A 471 -2.92 0.62 -34.91
C HIS A 471 -3.72 1.45 -35.92
N MET A 472 -3.40 2.74 -36.07
CA MET A 472 -4.19 3.66 -36.88
C MET A 472 -3.35 4.38 -37.92
N GLN A 473 -3.97 4.60 -39.09
CA GLN A 473 -3.49 5.53 -40.10
C GLN A 473 -4.58 6.58 -40.33
N ASN A 474 -4.20 7.83 -40.37
CA ASN A 474 -5.11 8.94 -40.64
C ASN A 474 -4.74 9.66 -41.95
N GLY A 475 -5.74 10.22 -42.61
CA GLY A 475 -5.53 10.95 -43.83
C GLY A 475 -6.76 11.73 -44.27
N PHE A 476 -6.57 12.64 -45.22
CA PHE A 476 -7.65 13.33 -45.92
C PHE A 476 -8.07 12.49 -47.12
N SER A 477 -9.37 12.22 -47.25
CA SER A 477 -9.92 11.50 -48.39
C SER A 477 -10.55 12.50 -49.38
N PRO A 478 -9.93 12.75 -50.52
CA PRO A 478 -10.46 13.69 -51.55
C PRO A 478 -11.83 13.28 -52.09
N CYS A 479 -12.09 11.98 -52.16
CA CYS A 479 -13.33 11.45 -52.76
C CYS A 479 -14.59 11.79 -51.94
N ILE A 480 -14.44 12.03 -50.65
CA ILE A 480 -15.56 12.35 -49.74
C ILE A 480 -15.44 13.75 -49.14
N GLN A 481 -14.40 14.50 -49.50
CA GLN A 481 -14.07 15.82 -48.93
C GLN A 481 -14.06 15.82 -47.40
N GLY A 482 -13.51 14.77 -46.77
CA GLY A 482 -13.49 14.58 -45.31
C GLY A 482 -12.29 13.82 -44.80
N TYR A 483 -12.17 13.74 -43.49
CA TYR A 483 -11.12 12.99 -42.82
C TYR A 483 -11.53 11.54 -42.66
N THR A 484 -10.55 10.65 -42.84
CA THR A 484 -10.70 9.20 -42.62
C THR A 484 -9.63 8.73 -41.67
N ILE A 485 -10.02 7.90 -40.70
CA ILE A 485 -9.11 7.09 -39.91
C ILE A 485 -9.39 5.64 -40.27
N GLU A 486 -8.36 4.93 -40.69
CA GLU A 486 -8.37 3.48 -40.85
C GLU A 486 -7.47 2.86 -39.79
N GLY A 487 -7.96 1.82 -39.14
CA GLY A 487 -7.21 1.16 -38.06
C GLY A 487 -7.38 -0.34 -38.13
N ALA A 488 -6.45 -1.03 -37.46
CA ALA A 488 -6.52 -2.47 -37.31
C ALA A 488 -6.23 -2.82 -35.85
N PHE A 489 -7.13 -3.53 -35.22
CA PHE A 489 -6.87 -4.14 -33.93
C PHE A 489 -5.87 -5.29 -34.07
N SER A 490 -5.03 -5.49 -33.07
CA SER A 490 -3.95 -6.50 -33.09
C SER A 490 -4.43 -7.95 -33.23
N ARG A 491 -5.73 -8.20 -33.17
CA ARG A 491 -6.35 -9.52 -33.37
C ARG A 491 -7.80 -9.38 -33.83
N SER A 492 -8.36 -10.49 -34.34
CA SER A 492 -9.77 -10.59 -34.72
C SER A 492 -10.73 -10.37 -33.56
N LEU A 493 -11.93 -9.88 -33.86
CA LEU A 493 -12.95 -9.48 -32.89
C LEU A 493 -14.13 -10.44 -32.89
N ASP A 494 -14.74 -10.65 -31.75
CA ASP A 494 -16.03 -11.31 -31.58
C ASP A 494 -17.13 -10.26 -31.81
N ILE A 495 -17.70 -10.26 -33.03
CA ILE A 495 -18.64 -9.21 -33.49
C ILE A 495 -19.94 -9.23 -32.68
N ASP A 496 -20.52 -10.37 -32.33
CA ASP A 496 -21.72 -10.42 -31.44
C ASP A 496 -21.45 -9.70 -30.12
N ARG A 497 -20.28 -9.96 -29.55
CA ARG A 497 -19.89 -9.33 -28.29
C ARG A 497 -19.60 -7.84 -28.45
N VAL A 498 -18.88 -7.47 -29.51
CA VAL A 498 -18.50 -6.09 -29.80
C VAL A 498 -19.76 -5.26 -30.11
N SER A 499 -20.65 -5.73 -30.98
CA SER A 499 -21.88 -5.02 -31.32
C SER A 499 -22.76 -4.79 -30.10
N ASN A 500 -22.90 -5.81 -29.24
CA ASN A 500 -23.66 -5.68 -27.98
C ASN A 500 -23.07 -4.61 -27.05
N VAL A 501 -21.75 -4.60 -26.86
CA VAL A 501 -21.11 -3.64 -25.94
C VAL A 501 -21.04 -2.24 -26.55
N LEU A 502 -20.89 -2.09 -27.85
CA LEU A 502 -20.93 -0.80 -28.54
C LEU A 502 -22.24 -0.02 -28.27
N THR A 503 -23.33 -0.70 -27.98
CA THR A 503 -24.59 -0.03 -27.62
C THR A 503 -24.49 0.87 -26.38
N ILE A 504 -23.44 0.76 -25.58
CA ILE A 504 -23.23 1.69 -24.46
C ILE A 504 -22.92 3.13 -24.91
N ILE A 505 -22.50 3.34 -26.14
CA ILE A 505 -22.13 4.63 -26.70
C ILE A 505 -23.03 5.11 -27.84
N GLY A 506 -23.91 4.25 -28.36
CA GLY A 506 -24.84 4.64 -29.43
C GLY A 506 -25.66 3.47 -29.96
N ALA A 507 -26.57 3.77 -30.91
CA ALA A 507 -27.28 2.74 -31.64
C ALA A 507 -26.32 1.99 -32.59
N VAL A 508 -26.44 0.67 -32.63
CA VAL A 508 -25.55 -0.21 -33.40
C VAL A 508 -26.37 -1.00 -34.43
N GLU A 509 -25.92 -0.99 -35.67
CA GLU A 509 -26.33 -1.94 -36.69
C GLU A 509 -25.25 -3.00 -36.84
N SER A 510 -25.61 -4.28 -36.90
CA SER A 510 -24.65 -5.36 -37.09
C SER A 510 -25.15 -6.42 -38.07
N ASN A 511 -24.20 -7.06 -38.75
CA ASN A 511 -24.43 -8.25 -39.53
C ASN A 511 -23.38 -9.29 -39.13
N ASP A 512 -23.81 -10.27 -38.35
CA ASP A 512 -22.93 -11.30 -37.79
C ASP A 512 -22.43 -12.28 -38.88
N GLU A 513 -23.23 -12.52 -39.93
CA GLU A 513 -22.83 -13.39 -41.05
C GLU A 513 -21.72 -12.74 -41.89
N GLU A 514 -21.85 -11.47 -42.18
CA GLU A 514 -20.82 -10.68 -42.89
C GLU A 514 -19.70 -10.18 -41.98
N GLY A 515 -19.85 -10.31 -40.65
CA GLY A 515 -18.82 -10.01 -39.66
C GLY A 515 -18.51 -8.51 -39.49
N TRP A 516 -19.53 -7.64 -39.49
CA TRP A 516 -19.32 -6.21 -39.23
C TRP A 516 -20.38 -5.60 -38.31
N CYS A 517 -20.03 -4.49 -37.72
CA CYS A 517 -20.96 -3.59 -37.03
C CYS A 517 -20.69 -2.12 -37.39
N LEU A 518 -21.76 -1.32 -37.37
CA LEU A 518 -21.77 0.11 -37.72
C LEU A 518 -22.32 0.90 -36.54
N ILE A 519 -21.60 1.93 -36.12
CA ILE A 519 -22.00 2.87 -35.10
C ILE A 519 -21.52 4.27 -35.44
N ASP A 520 -22.44 5.23 -35.46
CA ASP A 520 -22.13 6.66 -35.70
C ASP A 520 -21.16 6.91 -36.88
N GLY A 521 -21.40 6.22 -37.98
CA GLY A 521 -20.57 6.31 -39.20
C GLY A 521 -19.22 5.60 -39.14
N LEU A 522 -18.92 4.86 -38.06
CA LEU A 522 -17.76 3.98 -37.96
C LEU A 522 -18.14 2.54 -38.25
N ARG A 523 -17.33 1.86 -39.02
CA ARG A 523 -17.43 0.41 -39.24
C ARG A 523 -16.32 -0.33 -38.55
N VAL A 524 -16.70 -1.40 -37.88
CA VAL A 524 -15.78 -2.34 -37.23
C VAL A 524 -16.04 -3.72 -37.80
N PHE A 525 -14.98 -4.40 -38.22
CA PHE A 525 -15.02 -5.71 -38.85
C PHE A 525 -14.42 -6.79 -37.94
N LYS A 526 -14.85 -8.02 -38.07
CA LYS A 526 -14.39 -9.14 -37.27
C LYS A 526 -12.88 -9.43 -37.44
N GLU A 527 -12.29 -9.08 -38.57
CA GLU A 527 -10.86 -9.17 -38.81
C GLU A 527 -10.05 -8.15 -37.99
N GLY A 528 -10.74 -7.26 -37.26
CA GLY A 528 -10.13 -6.20 -36.46
C GLY A 528 -10.03 -4.86 -37.19
N VAL A 529 -10.46 -4.75 -38.43
CA VAL A 529 -10.41 -3.49 -39.17
C VAL A 529 -11.45 -2.51 -38.65
N LEU A 530 -11.06 -1.24 -38.50
CA LEU A 530 -11.91 -0.12 -38.14
C LEU A 530 -11.79 0.97 -39.19
N ILE A 531 -12.92 1.48 -39.67
CA ILE A 531 -12.97 2.59 -40.62
C ILE A 531 -13.89 3.67 -40.09
N ALA A 532 -13.34 4.87 -39.88
CA ALA A 532 -14.07 6.05 -39.42
C ALA A 532 -13.98 7.20 -40.40
N ARG A 533 -15.08 7.92 -40.61
CA ARG A 533 -15.15 9.07 -41.53
C ARG A 533 -15.86 10.23 -40.84
N GLY A 534 -15.43 11.46 -41.12
CA GLY A 534 -16.06 12.65 -40.57
C GLY A 534 -15.55 13.96 -41.15
N SER A 535 -16.12 15.07 -40.68
CA SER A 535 -15.83 16.41 -41.21
C SER A 535 -14.57 17.04 -40.65
N SER A 536 -14.13 16.64 -39.45
CA SER A 536 -12.89 17.14 -38.82
C SER A 536 -12.06 16.02 -38.22
N PRO A 537 -10.73 16.20 -38.10
CA PRO A 537 -9.85 15.23 -37.47
C PRO A 537 -10.21 14.98 -36.00
N GLU A 538 -10.59 16.02 -35.26
CA GLU A 538 -10.91 15.98 -33.86
C GLU A 538 -12.17 15.15 -33.60
N ASP A 539 -13.23 15.38 -34.36
CA ASP A 539 -14.48 14.62 -34.31
C ASP A 539 -14.25 13.12 -34.56
N VAL A 540 -13.53 12.81 -35.65
CA VAL A 540 -13.26 11.41 -36.01
C VAL A 540 -12.41 10.72 -34.91
N ARG A 541 -11.39 11.40 -34.35
CA ARG A 541 -10.56 10.87 -33.27
C ARG A 541 -11.36 10.59 -32.01
N GLU A 542 -12.22 11.52 -31.59
CA GLU A 542 -13.06 11.36 -30.40
C GLU A 542 -13.99 10.14 -30.53
N ARG A 543 -14.64 9.98 -31.71
CA ARG A 543 -15.51 8.84 -31.97
C ARG A 543 -14.73 7.52 -32.01
N VAL A 544 -13.59 7.50 -32.69
CA VAL A 544 -12.70 6.33 -32.71
C VAL A 544 -12.28 5.94 -31.28
N GLU A 545 -11.94 6.90 -30.45
CA GLU A 545 -11.54 6.62 -29.07
C GLU A 545 -12.69 6.02 -28.23
N LYS A 546 -13.93 6.53 -28.40
CA LYS A 546 -15.10 5.94 -27.73
C LYS A 546 -15.34 4.51 -28.17
N VAL A 547 -15.26 4.26 -29.49
CA VAL A 547 -15.42 2.91 -30.07
C VAL A 547 -14.30 1.99 -29.61
N ARG A 548 -13.03 2.43 -29.63
CA ARG A 548 -11.90 1.65 -29.14
C ARG A 548 -12.11 1.20 -27.69
N LYS A 549 -12.50 2.12 -26.80
CA LYS A 549 -12.77 1.80 -25.38
C LYS A 549 -13.89 0.76 -25.24
N ALA A 550 -14.94 0.86 -26.02
CA ALA A 550 -16.04 -0.09 -25.99
C ALA A 550 -15.62 -1.47 -26.55
N VAL A 551 -14.81 -1.51 -27.63
CA VAL A 551 -14.26 -2.75 -28.17
C VAL A 551 -13.32 -3.41 -27.18
N VAL A 552 -12.40 -2.67 -26.56
CA VAL A 552 -11.53 -3.19 -25.49
C VAL A 552 -12.38 -3.74 -24.33
N LYS A 553 -13.42 -3.04 -23.90
CA LYS A 553 -14.34 -3.52 -22.86
C LYS A 553 -15.04 -4.82 -23.26
N ALA A 554 -15.43 -4.98 -24.52
CA ALA A 554 -16.05 -6.20 -25.03
C ALA A 554 -15.08 -7.37 -25.03
N MET A 555 -13.88 -7.17 -25.51
CA MET A 555 -12.89 -8.22 -25.76
C MET A 555 -12.10 -8.60 -24.50
N GLU A 556 -11.74 -7.61 -23.66
CA GLU A 556 -10.86 -7.74 -22.49
C GLU A 556 -11.62 -7.74 -21.16
N CYS A 557 -12.93 -7.92 -21.18
CA CYS A 557 -13.74 -7.95 -19.96
C CYS A 557 -13.30 -9.09 -19.04
N VAL A 558 -12.95 -8.77 -17.80
CA VAL A 558 -12.51 -9.73 -16.77
C VAL A 558 -13.64 -10.12 -15.79
N GLY A 559 -14.90 -9.84 -16.11
CA GLY A 559 -16.04 -10.25 -15.31
C GLY A 559 -16.16 -9.62 -13.91
N CYS A 560 -15.42 -8.55 -13.62
CA CYS A 560 -15.37 -7.97 -12.27
C CYS A 560 -16.69 -7.33 -11.80
N GLY A 561 -17.64 -7.02 -12.68
CA GLY A 561 -18.97 -6.48 -12.34
C GLY A 561 -19.01 -5.00 -11.91
N VAL A 562 -17.88 -4.30 -11.80
CA VAL A 562 -17.83 -2.90 -11.34
C VAL A 562 -18.74 -1.97 -12.14
N CYS A 563 -18.83 -2.17 -13.45
CA CYS A 563 -19.68 -1.37 -14.34
C CYS A 563 -21.18 -1.69 -14.19
N VAL A 564 -21.53 -2.91 -13.77
CA VAL A 564 -22.93 -3.33 -13.57
C VAL A 564 -23.58 -2.46 -12.49
N ALA A 565 -22.91 -2.30 -11.36
CA ALA A 565 -23.39 -1.51 -10.25
C ALA A 565 -23.53 -0.01 -10.57
N ARG A 566 -22.80 0.48 -11.55
CA ARG A 566 -22.84 1.91 -11.93
C ARG A 566 -23.85 2.23 -13.03
N CYS A 567 -24.62 1.26 -13.44
CA CYS A 567 -25.66 1.47 -14.44
C CYS A 567 -27.01 1.79 -13.76
N ASP A 568 -27.37 3.05 -13.64
CA ASP A 568 -28.63 3.51 -13.03
C ASP A 568 -29.87 2.96 -13.75
N GLN A 569 -29.71 2.49 -14.99
CA GLN A 569 -30.79 1.90 -15.79
C GLN A 569 -30.90 0.39 -15.61
N GLY A 570 -29.97 -0.27 -14.85
CA GLY A 570 -29.91 -1.70 -14.75
C GLY A 570 -29.76 -2.41 -16.12
N ALA A 571 -29.10 -1.75 -17.07
CA ALA A 571 -28.93 -2.27 -18.41
C ALA A 571 -27.77 -3.27 -18.56
N LEU A 572 -26.92 -3.42 -17.52
CA LEU A 572 -25.73 -4.25 -17.56
C LEU A 572 -25.89 -5.49 -16.68
N SER A 573 -25.42 -6.62 -17.15
CA SER A 573 -25.34 -7.87 -16.39
C SER A 573 -24.05 -8.61 -16.74
N LEU A 574 -23.66 -9.60 -15.92
CA LEU A 574 -22.62 -10.56 -16.25
C LEU A 574 -23.25 -11.85 -16.74
N GLN A 575 -22.80 -12.33 -17.88
CA GLN A 575 -23.15 -13.65 -18.44
C GLN A 575 -21.86 -14.40 -18.75
N LYS A 576 -21.68 -15.58 -18.16
CA LYS A 576 -20.44 -16.37 -18.29
C LYS A 576 -19.20 -15.49 -18.00
N ASP A 577 -19.22 -14.75 -16.89
CA ASP A 577 -18.17 -13.84 -16.45
C ASP A 577 -17.76 -12.78 -17.49
N ARG A 578 -18.69 -12.35 -18.33
CA ARG A 578 -18.49 -11.27 -19.31
C ARG A 578 -19.67 -10.30 -19.26
N ILE A 579 -19.38 -9.05 -19.58
CA ILE A 579 -20.40 -8.01 -19.65
C ILE A 579 -21.40 -8.28 -20.79
N ARG A 580 -22.68 -8.11 -20.49
CA ARG A 580 -23.78 -8.12 -21.46
C ARG A 580 -24.65 -6.90 -21.24
N VAL A 581 -25.06 -6.27 -22.34
CA VAL A 581 -25.88 -5.05 -22.34
C VAL A 581 -27.30 -5.40 -22.79
N ALA A 582 -28.29 -5.08 -21.96
CA ALA A 582 -29.69 -5.12 -22.34
C ALA A 582 -30.01 -3.84 -23.13
N THR A 583 -30.00 -3.95 -24.47
CA THR A 583 -30.11 -2.81 -25.41
C THR A 583 -31.39 -2.01 -25.19
N SER A 584 -32.50 -2.66 -24.84
CA SER A 584 -33.80 -2.00 -24.55
C SER A 584 -33.78 -1.11 -23.30
N LYS A 585 -32.83 -1.30 -22.38
CA LYS A 585 -32.68 -0.51 -21.17
C LYS A 585 -31.55 0.51 -21.26
N CYS A 586 -30.63 0.34 -22.20
CA CYS A 586 -29.45 1.20 -22.32
C CYS A 586 -29.82 2.57 -22.87
N LYS A 587 -29.37 3.64 -22.18
CA LYS A 587 -29.54 5.04 -22.64
C LYS A 587 -28.29 5.59 -23.38
N HIS A 588 -27.34 4.76 -23.71
CA HIS A 588 -26.11 5.12 -24.45
C HIS A 588 -25.25 6.19 -23.75
N CYS A 589 -25.33 6.31 -22.42
CA CYS A 589 -24.66 7.39 -21.67
C CYS A 589 -23.15 7.18 -21.46
N GLY A 590 -22.60 5.99 -21.75
CA GLY A 590 -21.17 5.68 -21.62
C GLY A 590 -20.61 5.64 -20.19
N SER A 591 -21.41 5.93 -19.14
CA SER A 591 -20.95 6.00 -17.73
C SER A 591 -20.30 4.71 -17.21
N CYS A 592 -20.54 3.60 -17.88
CA CYS A 592 -19.94 2.30 -17.55
C CYS A 592 -18.55 2.08 -18.17
N ILE A 593 -18.06 3.00 -19.00
CA ILE A 593 -16.73 2.92 -19.64
C ILE A 593 -15.63 3.27 -18.62
N GLU A 594 -15.75 4.42 -17.98
CA GLU A 594 -14.73 4.96 -17.08
C GLU A 594 -14.32 4.02 -15.93
N PRO A 595 -15.24 3.31 -15.24
CA PRO A 595 -14.87 2.45 -14.13
C PRO A 595 -14.26 1.11 -14.56
N CYS A 596 -14.18 0.83 -15.86
CA CYS A 596 -13.76 -0.48 -16.39
C CYS A 596 -12.25 -0.70 -16.21
N PRO A 597 -11.81 -1.74 -15.47
CA PRO A 597 -10.39 -2.04 -15.30
C PRO A 597 -9.69 -2.36 -16.62
N ALA A 598 -10.32 -3.08 -17.53
CA ALA A 598 -9.74 -3.42 -18.83
C ALA A 598 -9.39 -2.18 -19.66
N ILE A 599 -10.20 -1.11 -19.55
CA ILE A 599 -9.92 0.16 -20.23
C ILE A 599 -8.86 0.98 -19.47
N SER A 600 -8.96 1.03 -18.13
CA SER A 600 -8.11 1.91 -17.32
C SER A 600 -6.71 1.35 -17.11
N PHE A 601 -6.55 0.02 -17.18
CA PHE A 601 -5.31 -0.68 -16.83
C PHE A 601 -4.82 -1.66 -17.91
N GLY A 602 -5.57 -1.88 -18.99
CA GLY A 602 -5.11 -2.69 -20.12
C GLY A 602 -4.00 -1.99 -20.91
N ASP A 603 -3.11 -2.75 -21.53
CA ASP A 603 -2.01 -2.26 -22.38
C ASP A 603 -2.48 -1.72 -23.76
N SER A 604 -3.72 -1.28 -23.84
CA SER A 604 -4.28 -0.67 -25.05
C SER A 604 -3.70 0.74 -25.24
N ALA A 605 -2.38 0.83 -25.47
CA ALA A 605 -1.74 2.08 -25.85
C ALA A 605 -2.19 2.53 -27.23
N PHE A 606 -2.43 3.83 -27.37
CA PHE A 606 -2.51 4.49 -28.68
C PHE A 606 -1.09 4.62 -29.22
N GLU A 607 -0.80 3.97 -30.34
CA GLU A 607 0.31 4.38 -31.21
C GLU A 607 -0.31 5.26 -32.33
N PHE A 608 0.01 6.55 -32.30
CA PHE A 608 -0.22 7.48 -33.38
C PHE A 608 0.97 7.50 -34.33
#